data_560ebd806176027f0531114a0e5be3f8
#
_entry.id   560ebd806176027f0531114a0e5be3f8
#
_cell.length_a   1.000
_cell.length_b   1.000
_cell.length_c   1.000
_cell.angle_alpha   90.00
_cell.angle_beta   90.00
_cell.angle_gamma   90.00
#
_symmetry.space_group_name_H-M   'P 1'
#
loop_
_entity.id
_entity.type
_entity.pdbx_description
1 polymer ?
#
loop_
_entity_poly.entity_id
_entity_poly.type
_entity_poly.pdbx_seq_one_letter_code
_entity_poly.pdbx_strand_id
1 'polypeptide(L)'
;MFKVVVTDYTYENLDIERKILARPDIELQDYQYRDAAHVKEITADCDVLVTQYADINREVIENLAHCRMIIRYAIGVDNIDLAAASERGIPVVNVPDYGIDEVSTYAVTLLLCAARKIPQTIDMIRRAEWNYAITKPMYRTAGKTVGLVGFGYIGHLVAKKLSGFDMQILAYDPFVPEESAKELGVKLVSFEELVCQSDYISVHCPLTAQTHHIVNEDVLFVM
;
A
#
# COMPACT_ATOMS: atom_id res chain seq x y z
N MET A 1 -21.53 28.82 -0.51
CA MET A 1 -21.76 27.39 -0.77
C MET A 1 -20.49 26.67 -0.43
N PHE A 2 -20.56 25.55 0.30
CA PHE A 2 -19.37 24.77 0.70
C PHE A 2 -18.97 23.87 -0.47
N LYS A 3 -17.76 24.05 -0.99
CA LYS A 3 -17.31 23.41 -2.23
C LYS A 3 -16.39 22.23 -1.96
N VAL A 4 -16.84 21.03 -2.35
CA VAL A 4 -16.06 19.79 -2.32
C VAL A 4 -15.61 19.47 -3.75
N VAL A 5 -14.31 19.36 -3.96
CA VAL A 5 -13.73 19.04 -5.27
C VAL A 5 -13.05 17.68 -5.20
N VAL A 6 -13.47 16.75 -6.06
CA VAL A 6 -12.81 15.45 -6.29
C VAL A 6 -11.95 15.58 -7.54
N THR A 7 -10.64 15.42 -7.40
CA THR A 7 -9.69 15.58 -8.51
C THR A 7 -9.70 14.41 -9.47
N ASP A 8 -9.76 13.19 -8.93
CA ASP A 8 -9.75 11.94 -9.68
C ASP A 8 -10.27 10.78 -8.84
N TYR A 9 -10.75 9.74 -9.49
CA TYR A 9 -11.14 8.47 -8.90
C TYR A 9 -11.15 7.36 -9.96
N THR A 10 -11.09 6.09 -9.51
CA THR A 10 -11.17 4.89 -10.36
C THR A 10 -12.45 4.08 -10.12
N TYR A 11 -13.34 4.56 -9.27
CA TYR A 11 -14.65 3.96 -9.02
C TYR A 11 -15.56 4.14 -10.22
N GLU A 12 -16.60 3.32 -10.32
CA GLU A 12 -17.59 3.42 -11.39
C GLU A 12 -18.31 4.77 -11.39
N ASN A 13 -18.63 5.28 -10.20
CA ASN A 13 -19.27 6.57 -9.99
C ASN A 13 -19.05 7.08 -8.55
N LEU A 14 -19.61 8.25 -8.22
CA LEU A 14 -19.61 8.87 -6.90
C LEU A 14 -21.03 8.98 -6.32
N ASP A 15 -21.89 8.01 -6.57
CA ASP A 15 -23.31 8.07 -6.15
C ASP A 15 -23.45 8.04 -4.61
N ILE A 16 -22.51 7.38 -3.93
CA ILE A 16 -22.47 7.34 -2.46
C ILE A 16 -22.17 8.73 -1.92
N GLU A 17 -21.13 9.38 -2.42
CA GLU A 17 -20.70 10.74 -2.03
C GLU A 17 -21.80 11.74 -2.36
N ARG A 18 -22.37 11.68 -3.58
CA ARG A 18 -23.47 12.53 -4.00
C ARG A 18 -24.69 12.40 -3.09
N LYS A 19 -25.03 11.18 -2.67
CA LYS A 19 -26.14 10.93 -1.74
C LYS A 19 -25.87 11.47 -0.33
N ILE A 20 -24.64 11.27 0.17
CA ILE A 20 -24.25 11.73 1.53
C ILE A 20 -24.15 13.25 1.57
N LEU A 21 -23.61 13.87 0.51
CA LEU A 21 -23.39 15.31 0.40
C LEU A 21 -24.57 16.06 -0.22
N ALA A 22 -25.73 15.41 -0.45
CA ALA A 22 -26.95 16.01 -1.03
C ALA A 22 -27.59 17.02 -0.06
N ARG A 23 -26.93 18.15 0.15
CA ARG A 23 -27.38 19.27 1.01
C ARG A 23 -27.40 20.56 0.22
N PRO A 24 -28.34 21.50 0.48
CA PRO A 24 -28.49 22.75 -0.27
C PRO A 24 -27.26 23.69 -0.17
N ASP A 25 -26.47 23.51 0.88
CA ASP A 25 -25.30 24.32 1.21
C ASP A 25 -23.97 23.72 0.68
N ILE A 26 -24.00 22.51 0.08
CA ILE A 26 -22.84 21.80 -0.43
C ILE A 26 -22.90 21.68 -1.95
N GLU A 27 -21.79 21.97 -2.61
CA GLU A 27 -21.55 21.73 -4.03
C GLU A 27 -20.45 20.68 -4.18
N LEU A 28 -20.76 19.53 -4.79
CA LEU A 28 -19.79 18.50 -5.15
C LEU A 28 -19.45 18.59 -6.62
N GLN A 29 -18.19 18.86 -6.92
CA GLN A 29 -17.63 18.86 -8.27
C GLN A 29 -16.63 17.70 -8.39
N ASP A 30 -16.68 16.94 -9.49
CA ASP A 30 -15.77 15.84 -9.74
C ASP A 30 -15.11 15.96 -11.12
N TYR A 31 -13.85 15.54 -11.17
CA TYR A 31 -12.98 15.63 -12.33
C TYR A 31 -12.18 14.35 -12.50
N GLN A 32 -11.36 14.29 -13.55
CA GLN A 32 -10.41 13.20 -13.82
C GLN A 32 -9.04 13.78 -14.20
N TYR A 33 -8.53 14.69 -13.36
CA TYR A 33 -7.21 15.28 -13.53
C TYR A 33 -6.24 14.78 -12.48
N ARG A 34 -5.03 14.40 -12.92
CA ARG A 34 -3.97 13.89 -12.04
C ARG A 34 -2.72 14.74 -12.03
N ASP A 35 -2.50 15.53 -13.06
CA ASP A 35 -1.36 16.43 -13.14
C ASP A 35 -1.58 17.69 -12.30
N ALA A 36 -0.52 18.18 -11.69
CA ALA A 36 -0.58 19.30 -10.76
C ALA A 36 -1.13 20.60 -11.36
N ALA A 37 -0.94 20.86 -12.66
CA ALA A 37 -1.38 22.09 -13.30
C ALA A 37 -2.91 22.20 -13.35
N HIS A 38 -3.59 21.19 -13.85
CA HIS A 38 -5.05 21.15 -13.87
C HIS A 38 -5.64 21.04 -12.45
N VAL A 39 -5.02 20.22 -11.58
CA VAL A 39 -5.46 20.10 -10.19
C VAL A 39 -5.43 21.45 -9.49
N LYS A 40 -4.35 22.21 -9.64
CA LYS A 40 -4.20 23.55 -9.10
C LYS A 40 -5.33 24.51 -9.55
N GLU A 41 -5.72 24.44 -10.82
CA GLU A 41 -6.79 25.27 -11.37
C GLU A 41 -8.16 24.94 -10.75
N ILE A 42 -8.54 23.65 -10.76
CA ILE A 42 -9.88 23.22 -10.31
C ILE A 42 -10.08 23.28 -8.80
N THR A 43 -9.01 23.29 -8.02
CA THR A 43 -9.06 23.24 -6.54
C THR A 43 -8.84 24.58 -5.86
N ALA A 44 -8.52 25.64 -6.61
CA ALA A 44 -8.11 26.94 -6.06
C ALA A 44 -9.08 27.52 -5.01
N ASP A 45 -10.38 27.32 -5.20
CA ASP A 45 -11.46 27.86 -4.36
C ASP A 45 -12.25 26.77 -3.61
N CYS A 46 -11.71 25.56 -3.45
CA CYS A 46 -12.40 24.49 -2.74
C CYS A 46 -12.30 24.66 -1.22
N ASP A 47 -13.34 24.20 -0.49
CA ASP A 47 -13.31 24.03 0.97
C ASP A 47 -12.74 22.65 1.37
N VAL A 48 -12.98 21.62 0.55
CA VAL A 48 -12.42 20.27 0.72
C VAL A 48 -11.90 19.76 -0.62
N LEU A 49 -10.67 19.28 -0.60
CA LEU A 49 -10.04 18.58 -1.71
C LEU A 49 -10.07 17.09 -1.45
N VAL A 50 -10.60 16.31 -2.40
CA VAL A 50 -10.61 14.84 -2.35
C VAL A 50 -9.81 14.32 -3.53
N THR A 51 -8.89 13.38 -3.31
CA THR A 51 -8.00 12.85 -4.35
C THR A 51 -7.79 11.35 -4.20
N GLN A 52 -7.52 10.65 -5.30
CA GLN A 52 -7.06 9.27 -5.27
C GLN A 52 -5.59 9.14 -5.69
N TYR A 53 -5.23 9.59 -6.89
CA TYR A 53 -3.89 9.46 -7.46
C TYR A 53 -3.28 10.79 -7.93
N ALA A 54 -4.05 11.88 -7.92
CA ALA A 54 -3.54 13.17 -8.37
C ALA A 54 -2.38 13.63 -7.49
N ASP A 55 -1.43 14.33 -8.11
CA ASP A 55 -0.26 14.92 -7.44
C ASP A 55 -0.66 16.22 -6.71
N ILE A 56 -0.76 16.14 -5.40
CA ILE A 56 -1.08 17.27 -4.51
C ILE A 56 0.24 17.78 -3.92
N ASN A 57 1.06 18.31 -4.79
CA ASN A 57 2.36 18.87 -4.41
C ASN A 57 2.25 20.26 -3.76
N ARG A 58 3.39 20.83 -3.37
CA ARG A 58 3.47 22.14 -2.71
C ARG A 58 2.77 23.24 -3.51
N GLU A 59 2.94 23.28 -4.83
CA GLU A 59 2.33 24.33 -5.65
C GLU A 59 0.79 24.29 -5.64
N VAL A 60 0.21 23.07 -5.65
CA VAL A 60 -1.23 22.89 -5.51
C VAL A 60 -1.69 23.37 -4.13
N ILE A 61 -1.01 22.93 -3.07
CA ILE A 61 -1.38 23.28 -1.69
C ILE A 61 -1.26 24.79 -1.43
N GLU A 62 -0.20 25.43 -1.90
CA GLU A 62 -0.01 26.88 -1.76
C GLU A 62 -1.07 27.71 -2.50
N ASN A 63 -1.64 27.16 -3.57
CA ASN A 63 -2.70 27.80 -4.35
C ASN A 63 -4.11 27.69 -3.75
N LEU A 64 -4.33 26.80 -2.77
CA LEU A 64 -5.64 26.63 -2.12
C LEU A 64 -5.99 27.90 -1.33
N ALA A 65 -7.08 28.60 -1.68
CA ALA A 65 -7.43 29.86 -1.02
C ALA A 65 -7.93 29.68 0.42
N HIS A 66 -8.80 28.68 0.64
CA HIS A 66 -9.49 28.47 1.91
C HIS A 66 -9.81 26.99 2.20
N CYS A 67 -9.08 26.08 1.59
CA CYS A 67 -9.26 24.65 1.83
C CYS A 67 -9.05 24.29 3.30
N ARG A 68 -9.96 23.51 3.85
CA ARG A 68 -10.02 23.14 5.26
C ARG A 68 -9.56 21.72 5.52
N MET A 69 -9.55 20.86 4.48
CA MET A 69 -9.19 19.45 4.59
C MET A 69 -8.82 18.88 3.23
N ILE A 70 -7.81 18.02 3.21
CA ILE A 70 -7.48 17.17 2.07
C ILE A 70 -7.80 15.73 2.46
N ILE A 71 -8.56 15.02 1.62
CA ILE A 71 -8.96 13.62 1.84
C ILE A 71 -8.37 12.78 0.72
N ARG A 72 -7.67 11.68 1.08
CA ARG A 72 -7.24 10.69 0.10
C ARG A 72 -8.11 9.44 0.14
N TYR A 73 -8.60 9.00 -1.01
CA TYR A 73 -9.28 7.71 -1.22
C TYR A 73 -8.30 6.54 -1.25
N ALA A 74 -7.37 6.46 -0.28
CA ALA A 74 -6.41 5.36 -0.16
C ALA A 74 -5.81 5.30 1.27
N ILE A 75 -5.01 4.28 1.54
CA ILE A 75 -4.28 4.10 2.80
C ILE A 75 -3.03 4.99 2.84
N GLY A 76 -2.19 4.93 1.81
CA GLY A 76 -1.00 5.77 1.70
C GLY A 76 -1.35 7.25 1.45
N VAL A 77 -0.39 8.16 1.62
CA VAL A 77 -0.52 9.60 1.36
C VAL A 77 0.70 10.16 0.62
N ASP A 78 1.39 9.30 -0.11
CA ASP A 78 2.65 9.56 -0.81
C ASP A 78 2.52 10.55 -1.97
N ASN A 79 1.32 10.76 -2.49
CA ASN A 79 1.00 11.76 -3.52
C ASN A 79 0.62 13.14 -2.97
N ILE A 80 0.76 13.36 -1.65
CA ILE A 80 0.40 14.63 -0.99
C ILE A 80 1.63 15.18 -0.26
N ASP A 81 2.01 16.44 -0.49
CA ASP A 81 3.04 17.12 0.29
C ASP A 81 2.52 17.44 1.70
N LEU A 82 2.75 16.49 2.62
CA LEU A 82 2.30 16.61 4.01
C LEU A 82 2.96 17.78 4.75
N ALA A 83 4.19 18.15 4.37
CA ALA A 83 4.88 19.28 4.97
C ALA A 83 4.20 20.59 4.59
N ALA A 84 3.91 20.79 3.31
CA ALA A 84 3.19 21.96 2.83
C ALA A 84 1.77 22.07 3.43
N ALA A 85 1.04 20.93 3.52
CA ALA A 85 -0.29 20.89 4.15
C ALA A 85 -0.21 21.31 5.64
N SER A 86 0.78 20.79 6.38
CA SER A 86 1.00 21.09 7.78
C SER A 86 1.37 22.56 8.00
N GLU A 87 2.26 23.15 7.18
CA GLU A 87 2.62 24.57 7.21
C GLU A 87 1.39 25.49 7.02
N ARG A 88 0.42 25.03 6.21
CA ARG A 88 -0.85 25.72 5.96
C ARG A 88 -1.94 25.41 7.00
N GLY A 89 -1.67 24.52 7.96
CA GLY A 89 -2.65 24.05 8.93
C GLY A 89 -3.82 23.27 8.32
N ILE A 90 -3.62 22.66 7.15
CA ILE A 90 -4.63 21.87 6.45
C ILE A 90 -4.48 20.39 6.86
N PRO A 91 -5.44 19.80 7.58
CA PRO A 91 -5.40 18.37 7.92
C PRO A 91 -5.54 17.51 6.67
N VAL A 92 -4.71 16.44 6.62
CA VAL A 92 -4.79 15.39 5.60
C VAL A 92 -5.38 14.14 6.23
N VAL A 93 -6.45 13.62 5.64
CA VAL A 93 -7.18 12.43 6.09
C VAL A 93 -7.11 11.35 5.03
N ASN A 94 -6.94 10.11 5.45
CA ASN A 94 -6.93 8.93 4.60
C ASN A 94 -8.02 7.94 5.01
N VAL A 95 -8.15 6.83 4.26
CA VAL A 95 -9.02 5.69 4.60
C VAL A 95 -8.11 4.51 4.95
N PRO A 96 -7.80 4.27 6.25
CA PRO A 96 -6.66 3.45 6.65
C PRO A 96 -6.89 1.93 6.60
N ASP A 97 -8.13 1.45 6.60
CA ASP A 97 -8.44 0.05 6.92
C ASP A 97 -9.23 -0.73 5.86
N TYR A 98 -9.75 -0.08 4.82
CA TYR A 98 -10.64 -0.71 3.84
C TYR A 98 -10.03 -1.88 3.05
N GLY A 99 -8.73 -1.90 2.86
CA GLY A 99 -8.04 -2.86 1.99
C GLY A 99 -7.03 -3.77 2.72
N ILE A 100 -7.03 -3.80 4.06
CA ILE A 100 -6.02 -4.55 4.83
C ILE A 100 -6.15 -6.06 4.59
N ASP A 101 -7.37 -6.58 4.54
CA ASP A 101 -7.60 -8.01 4.29
C ASP A 101 -7.28 -8.41 2.85
N GLU A 102 -7.72 -7.61 1.88
CA GLU A 102 -7.48 -7.83 0.46
C GLU A 102 -5.99 -7.79 0.14
N VAL A 103 -5.27 -6.76 0.59
CA VAL A 103 -3.83 -6.62 0.36
C VAL A 103 -3.03 -7.75 1.01
N SER A 104 -3.36 -8.12 2.24
CA SER A 104 -2.69 -9.23 2.92
C SER A 104 -2.97 -10.59 2.25
N THR A 105 -4.21 -10.81 1.78
CA THR A 105 -4.57 -12.02 1.01
C THR A 105 -3.80 -12.05 -0.32
N TYR A 106 -3.72 -10.92 -1.01
CA TYR A 106 -3.01 -10.82 -2.28
C TYR A 106 -1.50 -11.06 -2.10
N ALA A 107 -0.88 -10.50 -1.05
CA ALA A 107 0.52 -10.72 -0.72
C ALA A 107 0.83 -12.21 -0.49
N VAL A 108 0.00 -12.90 0.31
CA VAL A 108 0.13 -14.36 0.53
C VAL A 108 -0.05 -15.13 -0.78
N THR A 109 -1.02 -14.74 -1.60
CA THR A 109 -1.27 -15.37 -2.91
C THR A 109 -0.04 -15.25 -3.80
N LEU A 110 0.55 -14.04 -3.93
CA LEU A 110 1.76 -13.82 -4.74
C LEU A 110 2.94 -14.65 -4.23
N LEU A 111 3.15 -14.68 -2.91
CA LEU A 111 4.21 -15.47 -2.28
C LEU A 111 4.06 -16.96 -2.63
N LEU A 112 2.87 -17.52 -2.46
CA LEU A 112 2.60 -18.93 -2.76
C LEU A 112 2.69 -19.22 -4.27
N CYS A 113 2.24 -18.30 -5.13
CA CYS A 113 2.40 -18.40 -6.58
C CYS A 113 3.89 -18.46 -6.98
N ALA A 114 4.72 -17.63 -6.37
CA ALA A 114 6.16 -17.63 -6.60
C ALA A 114 6.80 -18.93 -6.09
N ALA A 115 6.51 -19.32 -4.83
CA ALA A 115 7.04 -20.53 -4.20
C ALA A 115 6.67 -21.81 -4.96
N ARG A 116 5.48 -21.85 -5.55
CA ARG A 116 4.96 -23.01 -6.32
C ARG A 116 5.14 -22.87 -7.82
N LYS A 117 5.80 -21.81 -8.30
CA LYS A 117 6.06 -21.55 -9.73
C LYS A 117 4.80 -21.62 -10.61
N ILE A 118 3.70 -21.07 -10.07
CA ILE A 118 2.40 -21.09 -10.74
C ILE A 118 2.43 -20.39 -12.11
N PRO A 119 3.07 -19.21 -12.30
CA PRO A 119 3.17 -18.56 -13.61
C PRO A 119 3.80 -19.47 -14.66
N GLN A 120 4.91 -20.13 -14.35
CA GLN A 120 5.60 -21.05 -15.27
C GLN A 120 4.71 -22.25 -15.63
N THR A 121 3.95 -22.77 -14.65
CA THR A 121 3.01 -23.86 -14.87
C THR A 121 1.86 -23.45 -15.80
N ILE A 122 1.31 -22.25 -15.62
CA ILE A 122 0.25 -21.71 -16.47
C ILE A 122 0.76 -21.54 -17.91
N ASP A 123 1.95 -20.95 -18.08
CA ASP A 123 2.53 -20.74 -19.42
C ASP A 123 2.81 -22.06 -20.15
N MET A 124 3.25 -23.09 -19.43
CA MET A 124 3.43 -24.43 -19.96
C MET A 124 2.09 -24.99 -20.49
N ILE A 125 1.03 -24.91 -19.69
CA ILE A 125 -0.29 -25.42 -20.07
C ILE A 125 -0.87 -24.62 -21.25
N ARG A 126 -0.71 -23.31 -21.29
CA ARG A 126 -1.14 -22.47 -22.42
C ARG A 126 -0.48 -22.85 -23.74
N ARG A 127 0.74 -23.41 -23.68
CA ARG A 127 1.45 -23.95 -24.86
C ARG A 127 1.08 -25.38 -25.18
N ALA A 128 0.06 -25.94 -24.51
CA ALA A 128 -0.33 -27.35 -24.60
C ALA A 128 0.82 -28.33 -24.29
N GLU A 129 1.76 -27.92 -23.44
CA GLU A 129 2.88 -28.73 -22.97
C GLU A 129 2.55 -29.34 -21.62
N TRP A 130 3.04 -30.59 -21.38
CA TRP A 130 2.94 -31.25 -20.08
C TRP A 130 4.32 -31.72 -19.63
N ASN A 131 5.11 -30.78 -19.11
CA ASN A 131 6.49 -31.00 -18.65
C ASN A 131 6.77 -30.29 -17.32
N TYR A 132 6.52 -30.96 -16.20
CA TYR A 132 6.77 -30.39 -14.88
C TYR A 132 8.26 -30.07 -14.60
N ALA A 133 9.21 -30.56 -15.41
CA ALA A 133 10.62 -30.30 -15.22
C ALA A 133 10.97 -28.79 -15.33
N ILE A 134 10.16 -28.01 -16.05
CA ILE A 134 10.37 -26.55 -16.14
C ILE A 134 10.15 -25.81 -14.81
N THR A 135 9.46 -26.43 -13.86
CA THR A 135 9.22 -25.85 -12.54
C THR A 135 10.33 -26.18 -11.53
N LYS A 136 11.33 -27.01 -11.91
CA LYS A 136 12.46 -27.34 -11.04
C LYS A 136 13.50 -26.20 -11.00
N PRO A 137 14.19 -26.01 -9.86
CA PRO A 137 13.91 -26.63 -8.57
C PRO A 137 12.64 -26.06 -7.92
N MET A 138 11.85 -26.91 -7.26
CA MET A 138 10.71 -26.53 -6.45
C MET A 138 10.88 -27.12 -5.06
N TYR A 139 10.85 -26.28 -4.06
CA TYR A 139 11.07 -26.68 -2.66
C TYR A 139 9.75 -26.80 -1.90
N ARG A 140 9.79 -27.57 -0.81
CA ARG A 140 8.70 -27.62 0.17
C ARG A 140 8.63 -26.25 0.86
N THR A 141 7.43 -25.73 1.09
CA THR A 141 7.23 -24.47 1.81
C THR A 141 7.35 -24.62 3.32
N ALA A 142 6.92 -25.79 3.87
CA ALA A 142 7.06 -26.07 5.29
C ALA A 142 8.54 -26.03 5.73
N GLY A 143 8.82 -25.33 6.82
CA GLY A 143 10.15 -25.08 7.35
C GLY A 143 10.94 -23.97 6.64
N LYS A 144 10.40 -23.35 5.57
CA LYS A 144 10.98 -22.18 4.92
C LYS A 144 10.70 -20.91 5.72
N THR A 145 11.57 -19.92 5.56
CA THR A 145 11.49 -18.65 6.30
C THR A 145 10.92 -17.55 5.39
N VAL A 146 9.94 -16.82 5.91
CA VAL A 146 9.39 -15.60 5.30
C VAL A 146 9.81 -14.39 6.12
N GLY A 147 10.48 -13.44 5.50
CA GLY A 147 10.82 -12.15 6.07
C GLY A 147 9.76 -11.10 5.71
N LEU A 148 9.21 -10.43 6.72
CA LEU A 148 8.26 -9.33 6.56
C LEU A 148 8.96 -8.01 6.88
N VAL A 149 9.17 -7.17 5.87
CA VAL A 149 9.72 -5.81 6.05
C VAL A 149 8.55 -4.86 6.28
N GLY A 150 8.34 -4.45 7.51
CA GLY A 150 7.15 -3.79 8.01
C GLY A 150 6.16 -4.76 8.64
N PHE A 151 5.84 -4.54 9.92
CA PHE A 151 4.97 -5.41 10.70
C PHE A 151 3.78 -4.63 11.30
N GLY A 152 3.21 -3.72 10.49
CA GLY A 152 1.94 -3.03 10.76
C GLY A 152 0.72 -3.93 10.49
N TYR A 153 -0.46 -3.34 10.28
CA TYR A 153 -1.72 -4.08 10.09
C TYR A 153 -1.64 -5.15 8.98
N ILE A 154 -1.05 -4.81 7.84
CA ILE A 154 -0.92 -5.76 6.72
C ILE A 154 0.05 -6.88 7.07
N GLY A 155 1.24 -6.55 7.60
CA GLY A 155 2.25 -7.54 8.00
C GLY A 155 1.71 -8.53 9.04
N HIS A 156 0.94 -8.06 10.03
CA HIS A 156 0.25 -8.91 11.00
C HIS A 156 -0.71 -9.90 10.35
N LEU A 157 -1.55 -9.43 9.41
CA LEU A 157 -2.49 -10.33 8.72
C LEU A 157 -1.79 -11.30 7.77
N VAL A 158 -0.70 -10.89 7.11
CA VAL A 158 0.13 -11.79 6.30
C VAL A 158 0.70 -12.91 7.18
N ALA A 159 1.30 -12.58 8.33
CA ALA A 159 1.81 -13.57 9.27
C ALA A 159 0.70 -14.53 9.73
N LYS A 160 -0.46 -13.99 10.13
CA LYS A 160 -1.62 -14.79 10.53
C LYS A 160 -2.10 -15.73 9.43
N LYS A 161 -2.18 -15.27 8.18
CA LYS A 161 -2.62 -16.08 7.03
C LYS A 161 -1.59 -17.14 6.65
N LEU A 162 -0.30 -16.91 6.86
CA LEU A 162 0.78 -17.86 6.59
C LEU A 162 0.94 -18.93 7.67
N SER A 163 0.36 -18.77 8.85
CA SER A 163 0.51 -19.72 9.99
C SER A 163 0.13 -21.16 9.65
N GLY A 164 -0.79 -21.37 8.70
CA GLY A 164 -1.21 -22.70 8.25
C GLY A 164 -0.27 -23.40 7.25
N PHE A 165 0.86 -22.78 6.90
CA PHE A 165 1.81 -23.32 5.92
C PHE A 165 3.09 -23.89 6.55
N ASP A 166 3.17 -23.95 7.88
CA ASP A 166 4.33 -24.41 8.65
C ASP A 166 5.63 -23.66 8.28
N MET A 167 5.52 -22.38 7.91
CA MET A 167 6.65 -21.51 7.60
C MET A 167 7.13 -20.79 8.88
N GLN A 168 8.42 -20.51 8.95
CA GLN A 168 8.97 -19.61 9.97
C GLN A 168 8.77 -18.17 9.51
N ILE A 169 8.38 -17.28 10.42
CA ILE A 169 8.13 -15.89 10.08
C ILE A 169 9.06 -15.00 10.90
N LEU A 170 9.89 -14.25 10.19
CA LEU A 170 10.69 -13.16 10.74
C LEU A 170 10.05 -11.83 10.34
N ALA A 171 10.17 -10.82 11.19
CA ALA A 171 9.76 -9.48 10.82
C ALA A 171 10.80 -8.44 11.24
N TYR A 172 10.90 -7.39 10.46
CA TYR A 172 11.65 -6.18 10.78
C TYR A 172 10.69 -4.99 10.78
N ASP A 173 10.56 -4.37 11.94
CA ASP A 173 9.84 -3.11 12.11
C ASP A 173 10.41 -2.38 13.33
N PRO A 174 10.99 -1.18 13.18
CA PRO A 174 11.60 -0.44 14.27
C PRO A 174 10.59 0.17 15.26
N PHE A 175 9.30 0.14 14.96
CA PHE A 175 8.25 0.81 15.74
C PHE A 175 7.33 -0.16 16.47
N VAL A 176 7.39 -1.45 16.16
CA VAL A 176 6.48 -2.47 16.71
C VAL A 176 7.12 -3.13 17.94
N PRO A 177 6.41 -3.22 19.09
CA PRO A 177 6.91 -3.90 20.28
C PRO A 177 6.95 -5.43 20.08
N GLU A 178 7.93 -6.10 20.71
CA GLU A 178 8.12 -7.55 20.61
C GLU A 178 6.89 -8.38 21.01
N GLU A 179 6.11 -7.91 21.98
CA GLU A 179 4.94 -8.62 22.48
C GLU A 179 3.91 -8.87 21.39
N SER A 180 3.67 -7.88 20.51
CA SER A 180 2.68 -8.01 19.42
C SER A 180 3.11 -9.02 18.35
N ALA A 181 4.41 -9.23 18.17
CA ALA A 181 4.93 -10.25 17.26
C ALA A 181 4.85 -11.67 17.86
N LYS A 182 5.14 -11.78 19.17
CA LYS A 182 5.13 -13.08 19.89
C LYS A 182 3.76 -13.75 19.87
N GLU A 183 2.67 -12.99 19.96
CA GLU A 183 1.30 -13.53 19.93
C GLU A 183 1.01 -14.31 18.62
N LEU A 184 1.68 -13.96 17.54
CA LEU A 184 1.56 -14.63 16.23
C LEU A 184 2.69 -15.64 15.95
N GLY A 185 3.57 -15.88 16.92
CA GLY A 185 4.74 -16.74 16.73
C GLY A 185 5.79 -16.14 15.78
N VAL A 186 5.80 -14.82 15.60
CA VAL A 186 6.73 -14.09 14.75
C VAL A 186 7.93 -13.63 15.57
N LYS A 187 9.14 -13.78 15.05
CA LYS A 187 10.37 -13.26 15.66
C LYS A 187 10.74 -11.92 15.03
N LEU A 188 10.81 -10.85 15.85
CA LEU A 188 11.40 -9.59 15.41
C LEU A 188 12.92 -9.71 15.38
N VAL A 189 13.53 -9.23 14.28
CA VAL A 189 14.98 -9.32 14.04
C VAL A 189 15.48 -8.02 13.39
N SER A 190 16.80 -7.85 13.27
CA SER A 190 17.37 -6.77 12.49
C SER A 190 17.05 -6.96 10.98
N PHE A 191 17.16 -5.88 10.22
CA PHE A 191 16.95 -5.95 8.76
C PHE A 191 17.96 -6.92 8.11
N GLU A 192 19.21 -6.86 8.52
CA GLU A 192 20.29 -7.72 8.02
C GLU A 192 20.01 -9.20 8.36
N GLU A 193 19.61 -9.48 9.59
CA GLU A 193 19.24 -10.86 10.00
C GLU A 193 18.05 -11.38 9.18
N LEU A 194 17.03 -10.55 8.97
CA LEU A 194 15.87 -10.90 8.14
C LEU A 194 16.31 -11.27 6.73
N VAL A 195 17.11 -10.43 6.09
CA VAL A 195 17.57 -10.65 4.70
C VAL A 195 18.38 -11.95 4.59
N CYS A 196 19.34 -12.18 5.50
CA CYS A 196 20.20 -13.36 5.45
C CYS A 196 19.48 -14.69 5.73
N GLN A 197 18.38 -14.66 6.50
CA GLN A 197 17.69 -15.88 6.93
C GLN A 197 16.41 -16.19 6.13
N SER A 198 15.95 -15.26 5.28
CA SER A 198 14.69 -15.43 4.56
C SER A 198 14.87 -16.16 3.24
N ASP A 199 14.00 -17.14 2.98
CA ASP A 199 13.80 -17.75 1.66
C ASP A 199 12.88 -16.90 0.78
N TYR A 200 12.00 -16.12 1.41
CA TYR A 200 11.05 -15.19 0.75
C TYR A 200 10.98 -13.90 1.56
N ILE A 201 10.91 -12.77 0.88
CA ILE A 201 10.71 -11.45 1.51
C ILE A 201 9.44 -10.81 0.97
N SER A 202 8.64 -10.25 1.87
CA SER A 202 7.45 -9.45 1.53
C SER A 202 7.54 -8.09 2.21
N VAL A 203 7.38 -7.02 1.42
CA VAL A 203 7.56 -5.63 1.89
C VAL A 203 6.20 -4.99 2.14
N HIS A 204 6.00 -4.51 3.37
CA HIS A 204 4.76 -3.89 3.85
C HIS A 204 4.99 -2.57 4.59
N CYS A 205 6.21 -2.05 4.58
CA CYS A 205 6.50 -0.73 5.13
C CYS A 205 6.04 0.39 4.19
N PRO A 206 5.67 1.58 4.70
CA PRO A 206 5.35 2.73 3.87
C PRO A 206 6.61 3.23 3.13
N LEU A 207 6.40 3.93 2.00
CA LEU A 207 7.49 4.62 1.30
C LEU A 207 7.83 5.91 2.05
N THR A 208 9.04 5.98 2.58
CA THR A 208 9.59 7.15 3.29
C THR A 208 11.04 7.36 2.84
N ALA A 209 11.68 8.45 3.28
CA ALA A 209 13.10 8.66 3.04
C ALA A 209 13.98 7.51 3.59
N GLN A 210 13.56 6.88 4.70
CA GLN A 210 14.28 5.76 5.33
C GLN A 210 14.03 4.42 4.65
N THR A 211 12.87 4.23 4.02
CA THR A 211 12.49 2.97 3.36
C THR A 211 12.67 3.01 1.85
N HIS A 212 13.02 4.18 1.28
CA HIS A 212 13.31 4.32 -0.13
C HIS A 212 14.49 3.43 -0.52
N HIS A 213 14.27 2.52 -1.48
CA HIS A 213 15.24 1.51 -1.91
C HIS A 213 15.76 0.61 -0.77
N ILE A 214 14.93 0.33 0.26
CA ILE A 214 15.32 -0.57 1.36
C ILE A 214 15.66 -1.98 0.83
N VAL A 215 14.99 -2.43 -0.22
CA VAL A 215 15.40 -3.60 -1.01
C VAL A 215 16.12 -3.10 -2.26
N ASN A 216 17.40 -3.29 -2.31
CA ASN A 216 18.29 -2.87 -3.39
C ASN A 216 19.11 -4.06 -3.91
N GLU A 217 20.06 -3.82 -4.80
CA GLU A 217 20.90 -4.85 -5.40
C GLU A 217 21.72 -5.62 -4.35
N ASP A 218 22.27 -4.92 -3.35
CA ASP A 218 23.05 -5.55 -2.27
C ASP A 218 22.21 -6.54 -1.46
N VAL A 219 20.95 -6.17 -1.15
CA VAL A 219 19.99 -7.03 -0.46
C VAL A 219 19.71 -8.29 -1.28
N LEU A 220 19.51 -8.14 -2.60
CA LEU A 220 19.22 -9.28 -3.47
C LEU A 220 20.45 -10.21 -3.65
N PHE A 221 21.66 -9.71 -3.49
CA PHE A 221 22.87 -10.54 -3.53
C PHE A 221 23.09 -11.40 -2.28
N VAL A 222 22.52 -10.99 -1.15
CA VAL A 222 22.73 -11.67 0.14
C VAL A 222 21.65 -12.73 0.42
N MET A 223 20.52 -12.67 -0.31
CA MET A 223 19.38 -13.58 -0.19
C MET A 223 19.68 -15.00 -0.70
#